data_c624bbed6458aa875cb4a7c28ce0050e
#
_entry.id   c624bbed6458aa875cb4a7c28ce0050e
#
_cell.length_a   1.000
_cell.length_b   1.000
_cell.length_c   1.000
_cell.angle_alpha   90.00
_cell.angle_beta   90.00
_cell.angle_gamma   90.00
#
_symmetry.space_group_name_H-M   'P 1'
#
loop_
_entity.id
_entity.type
_entity.pdbx_description
1 polymer ?
#
loop_
_entity_poly.entity_id
_entity_poly.type
_entity_poly.pdbx_seq_one_letter_code
_entity_poly.pdbx_strand_id
1 'polypeptide(L)'
;RAGATALAMPCNTAHHYAPAIEAAVSIPFLNMVTLSVDRAAGQLLSGASVGILASPAVRMAGVFDAALDRTGLTALWPADAERMLAAIRLIKAQGITPQAQQTLTEAATELTAQGAELLFIACSEFSLLAPALTAPVPILDTIDVLAEAIHHHSQF
;
A
#
# COMPACT_ATOMS: atom_id res chain seq x y z
N ARG A 1 8.63 -23.04 -18.61
CA ARG A 1 8.02 -23.11 -17.27
C ARG A 1 9.16 -23.08 -16.27
N ALA A 2 9.24 -22.00 -15.46
CA ALA A 2 10.37 -21.79 -14.53
C ALA A 2 10.21 -22.53 -13.19
N GLY A 3 9.15 -23.34 -13.03
CA GLY A 3 8.89 -24.07 -11.77
C GLY A 3 8.35 -23.17 -10.63
N ALA A 4 7.86 -21.99 -10.95
CA ALA A 4 7.24 -21.11 -9.94
C ALA A 4 5.96 -21.75 -9.39
N THR A 5 5.77 -21.69 -8.07
CA THR A 5 4.59 -22.19 -7.35
C THR A 5 3.60 -21.07 -6.99
N ALA A 6 4.03 -19.83 -7.01
CA ALA A 6 3.20 -18.64 -6.87
C ALA A 6 3.81 -17.45 -7.63
N LEU A 7 3.02 -16.40 -7.82
CA LEU A 7 3.46 -15.10 -8.32
C LEU A 7 3.23 -14.04 -7.25
N ALA A 8 4.13 -13.06 -7.20
CA ALA A 8 4.01 -11.87 -6.37
C ALA A 8 4.46 -10.63 -7.17
N MET A 9 3.87 -9.49 -6.90
CA MET A 9 4.18 -8.23 -7.58
C MET A 9 4.30 -7.10 -6.54
N PRO A 10 5.53 -6.65 -6.20
CA PRO A 10 5.76 -5.64 -5.16
C PRO A 10 5.56 -4.21 -5.68
N CYS A 11 4.41 -3.95 -6.30
CA CYS A 11 4.04 -2.63 -6.84
C CYS A 11 2.53 -2.42 -6.76
N ASN A 12 2.07 -1.51 -5.88
CA ASN A 12 0.64 -1.23 -5.74
C ASN A 12 0.01 -0.74 -7.05
N THR A 13 0.65 0.20 -7.75
CA THR A 13 0.11 0.74 -9.02
C THR A 13 -0.09 -0.36 -10.07
N ALA A 14 0.85 -1.30 -10.16
CA ALA A 14 0.77 -2.41 -11.11
C ALA A 14 -0.36 -3.41 -10.80
N HIS A 15 -0.91 -3.41 -9.57
CA HIS A 15 -2.09 -4.21 -9.21
C HIS A 15 -3.35 -3.81 -9.98
N HIS A 16 -3.35 -2.70 -10.72
CA HIS A 16 -4.34 -2.44 -11.76
C HIS A 16 -4.48 -3.61 -12.75
N TYR A 17 -3.40 -4.33 -12.99
CA TYR A 17 -3.38 -5.51 -13.88
C TYR A 17 -3.62 -6.84 -13.17
N ALA A 18 -3.87 -6.86 -11.85
CA ALA A 18 -4.04 -8.08 -11.07
C ALA A 18 -5.10 -9.03 -11.66
N PRO A 19 -6.30 -8.57 -12.08
CA PRO A 19 -7.30 -9.46 -12.67
C PRO A 19 -6.80 -10.13 -13.97
N ALA A 20 -6.05 -9.42 -14.80
CA ALA A 20 -5.51 -9.98 -16.02
C ALA A 20 -4.38 -10.99 -15.75
N ILE A 21 -3.57 -10.76 -14.73
CA ILE A 21 -2.52 -11.68 -14.28
C ILE A 21 -3.16 -12.96 -13.73
N GLU A 22 -4.12 -12.84 -12.83
CA GLU A 22 -4.84 -13.96 -12.23
C GLU A 22 -5.51 -14.84 -13.31
N ALA A 23 -6.12 -14.22 -14.31
CA ALA A 23 -6.74 -14.94 -15.42
C ALA A 23 -5.72 -15.65 -16.35
N ALA A 24 -4.47 -15.19 -16.39
CA ALA A 24 -3.44 -15.72 -17.29
C ALA A 24 -2.61 -16.87 -16.70
N VAL A 25 -2.75 -17.14 -15.40
CA VAL A 25 -1.92 -18.13 -14.71
C VAL A 25 -2.77 -19.14 -13.95
N SER A 26 -2.22 -20.35 -13.74
CA SER A 26 -2.87 -21.41 -12.94
C SER A 26 -2.30 -21.55 -11.53
N ILE A 27 -1.28 -20.76 -11.19
CA ILE A 27 -0.66 -20.73 -9.87
C ILE A 27 -1.19 -19.51 -9.08
N PRO A 28 -1.19 -19.56 -7.76
CA PRO A 28 -1.64 -18.43 -6.93
C PRO A 28 -0.92 -17.13 -7.26
N PHE A 29 -1.66 -16.03 -7.32
CA PHE A 29 -1.13 -14.68 -7.32
C PHE A 29 -1.30 -14.10 -5.91
N LEU A 30 -0.19 -13.81 -5.24
CA LEU A 30 -0.18 -13.18 -3.93
C LEU A 30 -0.48 -11.70 -4.10
N ASN A 31 -1.77 -11.36 -4.09
CA ASN A 31 -2.27 -10.01 -4.35
C ASN A 31 -2.04 -9.12 -3.13
N MET A 32 -1.02 -8.26 -3.21
CA MET A 32 -0.58 -7.38 -2.12
C MET A 32 -1.69 -6.46 -1.62
N VAL A 33 -2.54 -5.95 -2.52
CA VAL A 33 -3.65 -5.04 -2.19
C VAL A 33 -4.70 -5.78 -1.36
N THR A 34 -5.16 -6.93 -1.85
CA THR A 34 -6.13 -7.76 -1.12
C THR A 34 -5.60 -8.18 0.24
N LEU A 35 -4.37 -8.68 0.30
CA LEU A 35 -3.73 -9.10 1.55
C LEU A 35 -3.63 -7.96 2.57
N SER A 36 -3.28 -6.76 2.12
CA SER A 36 -3.17 -5.59 2.99
C SER A 36 -4.52 -5.14 3.53
N VAL A 37 -5.53 -5.09 2.66
CA VAL A 37 -6.90 -4.71 3.06
C VAL A 37 -7.52 -5.75 4.00
N ASP A 38 -7.32 -7.04 3.75
CA ASP A 38 -7.80 -8.10 4.64
C ASP A 38 -7.14 -8.02 6.03
N ARG A 39 -5.83 -7.71 6.07
CA ARG A 39 -5.12 -7.49 7.34
C ARG A 39 -5.67 -6.27 8.09
N ALA A 40 -5.95 -5.17 7.41
CA ALA A 40 -6.56 -3.99 8.03
C ALA A 40 -7.99 -4.29 8.54
N ALA A 41 -8.79 -4.99 7.75
CA ALA A 41 -10.15 -5.39 8.15
C ALA A 41 -10.17 -6.32 9.37
N GLY A 42 -9.10 -7.09 9.59
CA GLY A 42 -8.91 -7.88 10.82
C GLY A 42 -8.60 -7.04 12.07
N GLN A 43 -8.27 -5.76 11.92
CA GLN A 43 -7.91 -4.84 13.00
C GLN A 43 -8.93 -3.73 13.21
N LEU A 44 -9.76 -3.44 12.22
CA LEU A 44 -10.67 -2.30 12.17
C LEU A 44 -12.13 -2.78 12.11
N LEU A 45 -13.03 -1.89 12.53
CA LEU A 45 -14.46 -2.12 12.36
C LEU A 45 -14.92 -1.70 10.95
N SER A 46 -16.02 -2.29 10.49
CA SER A 46 -16.67 -1.83 9.25
C SER A 46 -17.07 -0.35 9.37
N GLY A 47 -16.80 0.41 8.32
CA GLY A 47 -16.98 1.86 8.31
C GLY A 47 -15.72 2.65 8.70
N ALA A 48 -14.68 2.00 9.22
CA ALA A 48 -13.43 2.66 9.57
C ALA A 48 -12.71 3.23 8.33
N SER A 49 -11.91 4.26 8.56
CA SER A 49 -11.17 4.94 7.51
C SER A 49 -9.69 4.55 7.51
N VAL A 50 -9.16 4.25 6.33
CA VAL A 50 -7.75 3.92 6.11
C VAL A 50 -7.09 5.03 5.30
N GLY A 51 -6.04 5.63 5.83
CA GLY A 51 -5.22 6.60 5.12
C GLY A 51 -4.24 5.91 4.17
N ILE A 52 -4.20 6.30 2.90
CA ILE A 52 -3.37 5.64 1.89
C ILE A 52 -2.24 6.57 1.43
N LEU A 53 -1.02 6.27 1.88
CA LEU A 53 0.21 6.95 1.48
C LEU A 53 0.77 6.28 0.20
N ALA A 54 0.38 6.79 -0.96
CA ALA A 54 0.69 6.18 -2.25
C ALA A 54 0.98 7.23 -3.34
N SER A 55 1.36 6.73 -4.52
CA SER A 55 1.41 7.58 -5.72
C SER A 55 0.00 7.97 -6.16
N PRO A 56 -0.20 9.14 -6.79
CA PRO A 56 -1.48 9.54 -7.35
C PRO A 56 -2.07 8.51 -8.32
N ALA A 57 -1.21 7.79 -9.04
CA ALA A 57 -1.64 6.76 -9.99
C ALA A 57 -2.40 5.60 -9.33
N VAL A 58 -2.10 5.25 -8.08
CA VAL A 58 -2.83 4.23 -7.31
C VAL A 58 -4.29 4.63 -7.12
N ARG A 59 -4.51 5.90 -6.71
CA ARG A 59 -5.85 6.46 -6.55
C ARG A 59 -6.59 6.54 -7.90
N MET A 60 -5.95 7.09 -8.93
CA MET A 60 -6.54 7.26 -10.25
C MET A 60 -6.94 5.93 -10.90
N ALA A 61 -6.20 4.88 -10.65
CA ALA A 61 -6.49 3.53 -11.16
C ALA A 61 -7.47 2.74 -10.29
N GLY A 62 -7.97 3.28 -9.18
CA GLY A 62 -8.91 2.61 -8.28
C GLY A 62 -8.37 1.30 -7.69
N VAL A 63 -7.06 1.21 -7.46
CA VAL A 63 -6.40 -0.06 -7.13
C VAL A 63 -6.93 -0.70 -5.85
N PHE A 64 -7.33 0.10 -4.87
CA PHE A 64 -7.83 -0.36 -3.58
C PHE A 64 -9.37 -0.48 -3.52
N ASP A 65 -10.11 0.12 -4.46
CA ASP A 65 -11.56 0.35 -4.35
C ASP A 65 -12.33 -0.96 -4.09
N ALA A 66 -12.17 -1.95 -4.94
CA ALA A 66 -12.91 -3.22 -4.81
C ALA A 66 -12.59 -3.97 -3.50
N ALA A 67 -11.35 -3.91 -3.02
CA ALA A 67 -10.96 -4.59 -1.79
C ALA A 67 -11.52 -3.86 -0.56
N LEU A 68 -11.49 -2.52 -0.56
CA LEU A 68 -12.06 -1.70 0.51
C LEU A 68 -13.59 -1.83 0.56
N ASP A 69 -14.27 -1.75 -0.59
CA ASP A 69 -15.72 -1.94 -0.68
C ASP A 69 -16.15 -3.29 -0.10
N ARG A 70 -15.43 -4.37 -0.43
CA ARG A 70 -15.69 -5.72 0.09
C ARG A 70 -15.61 -5.79 1.61
N THR A 71 -14.71 -5.03 2.22
CA THR A 71 -14.48 -5.05 3.68
C THR A 71 -15.24 -3.95 4.43
N GLY A 72 -15.90 -3.04 3.72
CA GLY A 72 -16.60 -1.90 4.30
C GLY A 72 -15.68 -0.83 4.87
N LEU A 73 -14.40 -0.80 4.45
CA LEU A 73 -13.43 0.23 4.82
C LEU A 73 -13.48 1.39 3.83
N THR A 74 -13.10 2.59 4.29
CA THR A 74 -13.12 3.81 3.46
C THR A 74 -11.70 4.35 3.28
N ALA A 75 -11.34 4.73 2.04
CA ALA A 75 -10.04 5.32 1.76
C ALA A 75 -10.01 6.82 2.04
N LEU A 76 -8.97 7.29 2.73
CA LEU A 76 -8.57 8.68 2.82
C LEU A 76 -7.25 8.87 2.06
N TRP A 77 -7.16 9.97 1.31
CA TRP A 77 -6.01 10.27 0.46
C TRP A 77 -5.44 11.64 0.81
N PRO A 78 -4.10 11.83 0.76
CA PRO A 78 -3.51 13.15 0.90
C PRO A 78 -4.07 14.13 -0.12
N ALA A 79 -4.34 15.37 0.31
CA ALA A 79 -4.93 16.39 -0.56
C ALA A 79 -3.96 16.82 -1.67
N ASP A 80 -2.65 16.91 -1.37
CA ASP A 80 -1.62 17.32 -2.32
C ASP A 80 -0.98 16.11 -3.03
N ALA A 81 -1.64 15.66 -4.09
CA ALA A 81 -1.17 14.55 -4.93
C ALA A 81 0.16 14.85 -5.64
N GLU A 82 0.38 16.09 -6.06
CA GLU A 82 1.63 16.49 -6.74
C GLU A 82 2.82 16.46 -5.78
N ARG A 83 2.63 16.86 -4.54
CA ARG A 83 3.65 16.79 -3.50
C ARG A 83 4.05 15.34 -3.21
N MET A 84 3.08 14.43 -3.15
CA MET A 84 3.34 12.99 -3.01
C MET A 84 4.16 12.46 -4.18
N LEU A 85 3.80 12.83 -5.42
CA LEU A 85 4.55 12.44 -6.62
C LEU A 85 5.96 13.02 -6.64
N ALA A 86 6.14 14.27 -6.22
CA ALA A 86 7.44 14.91 -6.12
C ALA A 86 8.35 14.18 -5.11
N ALA A 87 7.81 13.77 -3.96
CA ALA A 87 8.57 12.98 -2.96
C ALA A 87 9.01 11.62 -3.53
N ILE A 88 8.14 10.91 -4.26
CA ILE A 88 8.50 9.65 -4.92
C ILE A 88 9.63 9.86 -5.94
N ARG A 89 9.53 10.90 -6.78
CA ARG A 89 10.58 11.24 -7.76
C ARG A 89 11.91 11.57 -7.07
N LEU A 90 11.85 12.28 -5.95
CA LEU A 90 13.02 12.63 -5.17
C LEU A 90 13.70 11.37 -4.60
N ILE A 91 12.92 10.44 -4.04
CA ILE A 91 13.46 9.16 -3.53
C ILE A 91 14.11 8.35 -4.66
N LYS A 92 13.48 8.29 -5.83
CA LYS A 92 14.06 7.59 -7.01
C LYS A 92 15.38 8.20 -7.47
N ALA A 93 15.50 9.51 -7.39
CA ALA A 93 16.71 10.22 -7.86
C ALA A 93 17.84 10.22 -6.84
N GLN A 94 17.55 10.29 -5.54
CA GLN A 94 18.51 10.60 -4.49
C GLN A 94 18.47 9.63 -3.29
N GLY A 95 17.54 8.67 -3.27
CA GLY A 95 17.28 7.82 -2.11
C GLY A 95 16.55 8.54 -0.99
N ILE A 96 16.78 8.12 0.24
CA ILE A 96 16.15 8.70 1.43
C ILE A 96 16.68 10.12 1.64
N THR A 97 15.77 11.10 1.70
CA THR A 97 16.12 12.51 1.97
C THR A 97 15.24 13.06 3.10
N PRO A 98 15.73 14.05 3.87
CA PRO A 98 14.91 14.72 4.89
C PRO A 98 13.62 15.33 4.33
N GLN A 99 13.67 15.87 3.11
CA GLN A 99 12.52 16.46 2.43
C GLN A 99 11.44 15.41 2.12
N ALA A 100 11.82 14.25 1.60
CA ALA A 100 10.88 13.16 1.33
C ALA A 100 10.28 12.62 2.63
N GLN A 101 11.11 12.47 3.68
CA GLN A 101 10.67 12.06 5.01
C GLN A 101 9.65 13.04 5.58
N GLN A 102 9.93 14.34 5.51
CA GLN A 102 9.02 15.38 5.97
C GLN A 102 7.69 15.33 5.22
N THR A 103 7.72 15.20 3.89
CA THR A 103 6.49 15.09 3.07
C THR A 103 5.62 13.92 3.52
N LEU A 104 6.22 12.74 3.74
CA LEU A 104 5.49 11.56 4.17
C LEU A 104 4.90 11.73 5.58
N THR A 105 5.67 12.33 6.50
CA THR A 105 5.22 12.60 7.87
C THR A 105 4.05 13.59 7.89
N GLU A 106 4.11 14.65 7.10
CA GLU A 106 3.03 15.64 7.00
C GLU A 106 1.77 15.03 6.39
N ALA A 107 1.91 14.19 5.35
CA ALA A 107 0.77 13.46 4.77
C ALA A 107 0.15 12.47 5.77
N ALA A 108 0.95 11.75 6.56
CA ALA A 108 0.45 10.87 7.62
C ALA A 108 -0.31 11.66 8.71
N THR A 109 0.22 12.82 9.09
CA THR A 109 -0.44 13.73 10.05
C THR A 109 -1.77 14.26 9.50
N GLU A 110 -1.79 14.67 8.24
CA GLU A 110 -3.01 15.10 7.56
C GLU A 110 -4.09 14.02 7.58
N LEU A 111 -3.74 12.80 7.18
CA LEU A 111 -4.69 11.68 7.11
C LEU A 111 -5.22 11.28 8.49
N THR A 112 -4.39 11.28 9.51
CA THR A 112 -4.84 11.01 10.89
C THR A 112 -5.76 12.11 11.42
N ALA A 113 -5.49 13.37 11.08
CA ALA A 113 -6.38 14.49 11.40
C ALA A 113 -7.72 14.43 10.67
N GLN A 114 -7.76 13.80 9.48
CA GLN A 114 -9.00 13.51 8.74
C GLN A 114 -9.78 12.31 9.29
N GLY A 115 -9.24 11.59 10.27
CA GLY A 115 -9.91 10.46 10.92
C GLY A 115 -9.44 9.09 10.40
N ALA A 116 -8.29 8.98 9.78
CA ALA A 116 -7.70 7.67 9.47
C ALA A 116 -7.41 6.91 10.77
N GLU A 117 -7.88 5.68 10.85
CA GLU A 117 -7.68 4.78 12.00
C GLU A 117 -6.51 3.80 11.77
N LEU A 118 -6.03 3.73 10.53
CA LEU A 118 -4.84 2.99 10.12
C LEU A 118 -4.24 3.67 8.89
N LEU A 119 -2.92 3.62 8.72
CA LEU A 119 -2.24 4.12 7.54
C LEU A 119 -1.63 2.97 6.73
N PHE A 120 -1.89 2.94 5.42
CA PHE A 120 -1.12 2.12 4.47
C PHE A 120 0.07 2.91 3.93
N ILE A 121 1.26 2.32 3.98
CA ILE A 121 2.36 2.68 3.09
C ILE A 121 2.18 1.83 1.82
N ALA A 122 1.64 2.45 0.77
CA ALA A 122 1.23 1.79 -0.46
C ALA A 122 2.07 2.25 -1.67
N CYS A 123 3.35 2.42 -1.45
CA CYS A 123 4.35 2.75 -2.46
C CYS A 123 5.71 2.22 -2.03
N SER A 124 6.39 1.45 -2.89
CA SER A 124 7.69 0.84 -2.57
C SER A 124 8.78 1.86 -2.23
N GLU A 125 8.71 3.06 -2.80
CA GLU A 125 9.61 4.15 -2.45
C GLU A 125 9.36 4.65 -1.02
N PHE A 126 8.10 4.77 -0.61
CA PHE A 126 7.76 5.18 0.75
C PHE A 126 8.07 4.10 1.78
N SER A 127 8.10 2.82 1.41
CA SER A 127 8.56 1.74 2.29
C SER A 127 9.99 1.95 2.77
N LEU A 128 10.84 2.63 1.99
CA LEU A 128 12.20 2.99 2.43
C LEU A 128 12.19 3.99 3.60
N LEU A 129 11.11 4.76 3.75
CA LEU A 129 10.94 5.76 4.81
C LEU A 129 10.15 5.21 6.01
N ALA A 130 9.51 4.05 5.87
CA ALA A 130 8.65 3.44 6.89
C ALA A 130 9.29 3.32 8.27
N PRO A 131 10.58 2.90 8.41
CA PRO A 131 11.22 2.76 9.72
C PRO A 131 11.31 4.05 10.54
N ALA A 132 11.28 5.21 9.88
CA ALA A 132 11.35 6.52 10.52
C ALA A 132 9.99 7.23 10.62
N LEU A 133 8.93 6.65 10.04
CA LEU A 133 7.59 7.21 10.12
C LEU A 133 6.92 6.83 11.44
N THR A 134 6.39 7.83 12.14
CA THR A 134 5.58 7.63 13.35
C THR A 134 4.21 8.26 13.17
N ALA A 135 3.17 7.60 13.67
CA ALA A 135 1.80 8.10 13.65
C ALA A 135 1.07 7.66 14.93
N PRO A 136 -0.01 8.36 15.34
CA PRO A 136 -0.82 7.97 16.50
C PRO A 136 -1.71 6.74 16.22
N VAL A 137 -1.74 6.25 14.98
CA VAL A 137 -2.50 5.08 14.53
C VAL A 137 -1.55 4.02 13.98
N PRO A 138 -1.97 2.74 13.87
CA PRO A 138 -1.16 1.70 13.26
C PRO A 138 -0.75 2.05 11.83
N ILE A 139 0.48 1.69 11.48
CA ILE A 139 1.02 1.80 10.12
C ILE A 139 1.23 0.38 9.58
N LEU A 140 0.74 0.14 8.37
CA LEU A 140 0.88 -1.13 7.68
C LEU A 140 1.55 -0.89 6.33
N ASP A 141 2.77 -1.41 6.17
CA ASP A 141 3.47 -1.39 4.90
C ASP A 141 3.00 -2.56 4.03
N THR A 142 2.48 -2.25 2.84
CA THR A 142 1.98 -3.27 1.91
C THR A 142 3.08 -4.20 1.38
N ILE A 143 4.34 -3.72 1.33
CA ILE A 143 5.50 -4.55 0.97
C ILE A 143 5.79 -5.58 2.06
N ASP A 144 5.74 -5.20 3.33
CA ASP A 144 5.95 -6.14 4.44
C ASP A 144 4.86 -7.21 4.46
N VAL A 145 3.60 -6.83 4.24
CA VAL A 145 2.48 -7.78 4.12
C VAL A 145 2.73 -8.79 3.00
N LEU A 146 3.19 -8.32 1.84
CA LEU A 146 3.50 -9.20 0.73
C LEU A 146 4.69 -10.12 1.05
N ALA A 147 5.75 -9.58 1.66
CA ALA A 147 6.93 -10.36 2.05
C ALA A 147 6.58 -11.49 3.03
N GLU A 148 5.74 -11.21 4.02
CA GLU A 148 5.23 -12.23 4.95
C GLU A 148 4.39 -13.30 4.23
N ALA A 149 3.53 -12.91 3.29
CA ALA A 149 2.73 -13.85 2.51
C ALA A 149 3.61 -14.76 1.63
N ILE A 150 4.65 -14.20 1.00
CA ILE A 150 5.64 -14.97 0.24
C ILE A 150 6.37 -15.95 1.15
N HIS A 151 6.85 -15.47 2.31
CA HIS A 151 7.53 -16.33 3.29
C HIS A 151 6.65 -17.49 3.73
N HIS A 152 5.41 -17.20 4.10
CA HIS A 152 4.44 -18.24 4.51
C HIS A 152 4.20 -19.24 3.37
N HIS A 153 4.00 -18.79 2.14
CA HIS A 153 3.78 -19.67 0.98
C HIS A 153 5.01 -20.55 0.69
N SER A 154 6.22 -20.07 0.95
CA SER A 154 7.46 -20.82 0.68
C SER A 154 7.77 -21.93 1.70
N GLN A 155 7.02 -22.02 2.79
CA GLN A 155 7.20 -23.04 3.84
C GLN A 155 6.39 -24.32 3.59
N PHE A 156 5.53 -24.31 2.60
CA PHE A 156 4.65 -25.44 2.20
C PHE A 156 4.87 -25.82 0.74
#